data_e32f770ceef80f6aa626b7277860c764
#
_entry.id   e32f770ceef80f6aa626b7277860c764
#
_cell.length_a   1.000
_cell.length_b   1.000
_cell.length_c   1.000
_cell.angle_alpha   90.00
_cell.angle_beta   90.00
_cell.angle_gamma   90.00
#
_symmetry.space_group_name_H-M   'P 1'
#
loop_
_entity.id
_entity.type
_entity.pdbx_description
1 polymer ?
#
loop_
_entity_poly.entity_id
_entity_poly.type
_entity_poly.pdbx_seq_one_letter_code
_entity_poly.pdbx_strand_id
1 'polypeptide(L)'
;GDIPATSTWFMAPRPGMDARSQESYELLELTVDGRPQPIRHTVRATGQTYRVQLDDAAQSGEPVRIRQIFRTSTPAWGHRLFFELPQPARNMSLAVDYTNTSIADIRVSDTVATFQPSQLVRTPEAAVGKVISLNARGWLLPKTGFAVTWTLESELPHDAQHREAA
;
A
#
# COMPACT_ATOMS: atom_id res chain seq x y z
N GLY A 1 15.36 -17.44 -22.22
CA GLY A 1 15.86 -16.11 -21.91
C GLY A 1 15.29 -15.68 -20.59
N ASP A 2 16.16 -15.49 -19.61
CA ASP A 2 15.80 -15.14 -18.25
C ASP A 2 15.05 -13.82 -18.25
N ILE A 3 13.78 -13.84 -17.91
CA ILE A 3 13.04 -12.64 -17.58
C ILE A 3 13.41 -12.36 -16.11
N PRO A 4 14.23 -11.34 -15.83
CA PRO A 4 14.47 -10.97 -14.46
C PRO A 4 13.13 -10.59 -13.86
N ALA A 5 12.72 -11.25 -12.78
CA ALA A 5 11.52 -10.90 -12.06
C ALA A 5 11.73 -9.49 -11.48
N THR A 6 11.31 -8.48 -12.21
CA THR A 6 11.41 -7.08 -11.80
C THR A 6 10.05 -6.62 -11.34
N SER A 7 9.94 -6.20 -10.09
CA SER A 7 8.81 -5.40 -9.65
C SER A 7 9.05 -3.96 -10.10
N THR A 8 8.26 -3.48 -11.05
CA THR A 8 8.35 -2.10 -11.53
C THR A 8 7.13 -1.34 -11.01
N TRP A 9 7.38 -0.31 -10.23
CA TRP A 9 6.34 0.61 -9.79
C TRP A 9 6.40 1.85 -10.66
N PHE A 10 5.28 2.20 -11.23
CA PHE A 10 5.09 3.44 -11.97
C PHE A 10 4.02 4.27 -11.29
N MET A 11 4.35 5.51 -10.96
CA MET A 11 3.40 6.47 -10.45
C MET A 11 3.21 7.56 -11.50
N ALA A 12 2.02 7.62 -12.08
CA ALA A 12 1.64 8.72 -12.93
C ALA A 12 1.49 10.01 -12.08
N PRO A 13 1.98 11.16 -12.54
CA PRO A 13 1.80 12.41 -11.82
C PRO A 13 0.30 12.73 -11.72
N ARG A 14 -0.16 13.06 -10.51
CA ARG A 14 -1.48 13.63 -10.29
C ARG A 14 -1.39 15.15 -10.38
N PRO A 15 -2.45 15.86 -10.79
CA PRO A 15 -2.44 17.31 -10.79
C PRO A 15 -2.02 17.88 -9.43
N GLY A 16 -1.04 18.78 -9.42
CA GLY A 16 -0.52 19.41 -8.22
C GLY A 16 0.56 18.62 -7.45
N MET A 17 0.95 17.43 -7.91
CA MET A 17 2.05 16.66 -7.32
C MET A 17 3.25 16.60 -8.27
N ASP A 18 4.45 16.82 -7.73
CA ASP A 18 5.69 16.52 -8.46
C ASP A 18 5.97 15.01 -8.38
N ALA A 19 5.68 14.30 -9.46
CA ALA A 19 5.89 12.86 -9.53
C ALA A 19 7.36 12.43 -9.38
N ARG A 20 8.30 13.37 -9.46
CA ARG A 20 9.74 13.12 -9.28
C ARG A 20 10.15 13.18 -7.82
N SER A 21 9.33 13.80 -6.96
CA SER A 21 9.65 13.97 -5.55
C SER A 21 9.50 12.65 -4.79
N GLN A 22 10.45 12.37 -3.92
CA GLN A 22 10.33 11.27 -2.95
C GLN A 22 9.17 11.47 -1.97
N GLU A 23 8.74 12.72 -1.76
CA GLU A 23 7.56 13.02 -0.95
C GLU A 23 6.28 12.48 -1.60
N SER A 24 6.22 12.43 -2.94
CA SER A 24 5.07 11.90 -3.65
C SER A 24 4.96 10.39 -3.54
N TYR A 25 6.10 9.70 -3.66
CA TYR A 25 6.18 8.25 -3.51
C TYR A 25 7.62 7.81 -3.26
N GLU A 26 7.81 6.90 -2.32
CA GLU A 26 9.10 6.30 -2.03
C GLU A 26 8.94 4.82 -1.66
N LEU A 27 9.62 3.93 -2.40
CA LEU A 27 9.76 2.54 -2.00
C LEU A 27 10.91 2.42 -1.00
N LEU A 28 10.57 2.19 0.27
CA LEU A 28 11.51 2.16 1.38
C LEU A 28 12.23 0.82 1.48
N GLU A 29 11.50 -0.29 1.30
CA GLU A 29 12.02 -1.63 1.47
C GLU A 29 11.30 -2.61 0.54
N LEU A 30 12.06 -3.57 0.02
CA LEU A 30 11.54 -4.79 -0.57
C LEU A 30 12.37 -5.96 -0.09
N THR A 31 11.72 -6.98 0.47
CA THR A 31 12.38 -8.22 0.88
C THR A 31 11.78 -9.42 0.18
N VAL A 32 12.62 -10.42 -0.07
CA VAL A 32 12.23 -11.76 -0.50
C VAL A 32 12.67 -12.74 0.57
N ASP A 33 11.71 -13.46 1.15
CA ASP A 33 11.95 -14.39 2.30
C ASP A 33 12.74 -13.73 3.45
N GLY A 34 12.43 -12.46 3.72
CA GLY A 34 13.08 -11.66 4.75
C GLY A 34 14.43 -11.07 4.38
N ARG A 35 14.96 -11.36 3.19
CA ARG A 35 16.24 -10.80 2.71
C ARG A 35 16.00 -9.53 1.91
N PRO A 36 16.60 -8.38 2.29
CA PRO A 36 16.50 -7.13 1.54
C PRO A 36 17.02 -7.28 0.12
N GLN A 37 16.30 -6.70 -0.83
CA GLN A 37 16.69 -6.69 -2.24
C GLN A 37 17.18 -5.31 -2.67
N PRO A 38 18.21 -5.21 -3.52
CA PRO A 38 18.68 -3.94 -4.04
C PRO A 38 17.59 -3.23 -4.85
N ILE A 39 17.31 -1.98 -4.50
CA ILE A 39 16.33 -1.14 -5.19
C ILE A 39 17.07 -0.15 -6.10
N ARG A 40 16.80 -0.20 -7.40
CA ARG A 40 17.26 0.81 -8.37
C ARG A 40 16.15 1.82 -8.62
N HIS A 41 16.41 3.07 -8.26
CA HIS A 41 15.48 4.18 -8.45
C HIS A 41 15.89 5.01 -9.67
N THR A 42 14.94 5.29 -10.54
CA THR A 42 15.12 6.15 -11.72
C THR A 42 14.01 7.18 -11.74
N VAL A 43 14.39 8.45 -11.88
CA VAL A 43 13.47 9.58 -11.97
C VAL A 43 13.40 10.06 -13.42
N ARG A 44 12.20 10.31 -13.91
CA ARG A 44 11.90 10.89 -15.21
C ARG A 44 10.92 12.05 -15.06
N ALA A 45 10.81 12.89 -16.09
CA ALA A 45 9.87 14.01 -16.08
C ALA A 45 8.41 13.57 -15.81
N THR A 46 8.04 12.35 -16.17
CA THR A 46 6.69 11.80 -16.06
C THR A 46 6.45 10.94 -14.82
N GLY A 47 7.48 10.73 -13.98
CA GLY A 47 7.33 9.89 -12.79
C GLY A 47 8.60 9.24 -12.29
N GLN A 48 8.43 8.28 -11.41
CA GLN A 48 9.50 7.50 -10.79
C GLN A 48 9.33 6.02 -11.13
N THR A 49 10.44 5.33 -11.30
CA THR A 49 10.47 3.89 -11.50
C THR A 49 11.41 3.26 -10.49
N TYR A 50 10.91 2.31 -9.74
CA TYR A 50 11.68 1.48 -8.83
C TYR A 50 11.81 0.09 -9.45
N ARG A 51 13.04 -0.37 -9.64
CA ARG A 51 13.33 -1.70 -10.15
C ARG A 51 14.05 -2.49 -9.08
N VAL A 52 13.54 -3.67 -8.83
CA VAL A 52 14.13 -4.62 -7.90
C VAL A 52 14.45 -5.89 -8.68
N GLN A 53 15.71 -6.27 -8.68
CA GLN A 53 16.11 -7.57 -9.22
C GLN A 53 15.91 -8.58 -8.10
N LEU A 54 14.96 -9.48 -8.28
CA LEU A 54 14.74 -10.55 -7.32
C LEU A 54 15.90 -11.55 -7.41
N ASP A 55 16.24 -12.14 -6.26
CA ASP A 55 17.29 -13.15 -6.19
C ASP A 55 16.88 -14.46 -6.87
N ASP A 56 17.83 -15.40 -6.97
CA ASP A 56 17.64 -16.69 -7.64
C ASP A 56 16.51 -17.52 -7.01
N ALA A 57 16.22 -17.32 -5.72
CA ALA A 57 15.12 -18.01 -5.06
C ALA A 57 13.77 -17.70 -5.69
N ALA A 58 13.54 -16.44 -6.10
CA ALA A 58 12.32 -16.05 -6.79
C ALA A 58 12.27 -16.54 -8.25
N GLN A 59 13.40 -16.95 -8.82
CA GLN A 59 13.50 -17.46 -10.19
C GLN A 59 13.32 -18.98 -10.26
N SER A 60 13.41 -19.68 -9.13
CA SER A 60 13.30 -21.14 -9.06
C SER A 60 11.90 -21.69 -9.38
N GLY A 61 10.88 -20.82 -9.43
CA GLY A 61 9.48 -21.22 -9.57
C GLY A 61 8.81 -21.65 -8.25
N GLU A 62 9.57 -21.67 -7.16
CA GLU A 62 9.04 -21.95 -5.82
C GLU A 62 8.35 -20.72 -5.24
N PRO A 63 7.32 -20.91 -4.41
CA PRO A 63 6.65 -19.79 -3.74
C PRO A 63 7.60 -19.03 -2.82
N VAL A 64 7.68 -17.72 -2.98
CA VAL A 64 8.47 -16.83 -2.11
C VAL A 64 7.58 -15.83 -1.40
N ARG A 65 8.00 -15.38 -0.23
CA ARG A 65 7.33 -14.30 0.50
C ARG A 65 7.93 -12.96 0.11
N ILE A 66 7.12 -12.11 -0.52
CA ILE A 66 7.52 -10.73 -0.85
C ILE A 66 6.90 -9.78 0.19
N ARG A 67 7.72 -8.90 0.78
CA ARG A 67 7.28 -7.79 1.60
C ARG A 67 7.74 -6.49 0.96
N GLN A 68 6.84 -5.52 0.89
CA GLN A 68 7.14 -4.18 0.39
C GLN A 68 6.70 -3.16 1.44
N ILE A 69 7.54 -2.16 1.68
CA ILE A 69 7.20 -0.98 2.46
C ILE A 69 7.39 0.23 1.57
N PHE A 70 6.37 1.04 1.44
CA PHE A 70 6.44 2.29 0.71
C PHE A 70 5.70 3.40 1.45
N ARG A 71 6.09 4.62 1.16
CA ARG A 71 5.43 5.84 1.61
C ARG A 71 4.87 6.56 0.40
N THR A 72 3.67 7.08 0.49
CA THR A 72 3.06 7.87 -0.57
C THR A 72 2.27 9.02 0.02
N SER A 73 2.39 10.19 -0.60
CA SER A 73 1.50 11.32 -0.33
C SER A 73 0.30 11.25 -1.27
N THR A 74 -0.87 11.57 -0.75
CA THR A 74 -2.09 11.67 -1.53
C THR A 74 -2.62 13.09 -1.49
N PRO A 75 -3.18 13.63 -2.59
CA PRO A 75 -3.84 14.92 -2.54
C PRO A 75 -4.98 14.91 -1.52
N ALA A 76 -5.19 16.03 -0.82
CA ALA A 76 -6.26 16.16 0.18
C ALA A 76 -7.67 15.84 -0.39
N TRP A 77 -7.88 16.08 -1.69
CA TRP A 77 -9.14 15.80 -2.39
C TRP A 77 -9.24 14.35 -2.93
N GLY A 78 -8.14 13.59 -2.89
CA GLY A 78 -8.08 12.24 -3.47
C GLY A 78 -8.24 11.17 -2.39
N HIS A 79 -9.43 11.00 -1.84
CA HIS A 79 -9.74 10.14 -0.68
C HIS A 79 -9.70 8.65 -0.97
N ARG A 80 -8.87 8.21 -1.91
CA ARG A 80 -8.86 6.81 -2.35
C ARG A 80 -7.50 6.35 -2.85
N LEU A 81 -7.11 5.15 -2.45
CA LEU A 81 -5.93 4.44 -2.94
C LEU A 81 -6.33 3.02 -3.31
N PHE A 82 -5.84 2.54 -4.45
CA PHE A 82 -6.06 1.17 -4.90
C PHE A 82 -4.76 0.38 -4.85
N PHE A 83 -4.89 -0.86 -4.40
CA PHE A 83 -3.83 -1.85 -4.48
C PHE A 83 -4.35 -3.01 -5.31
N GLU A 84 -3.63 -3.35 -6.35
CA GLU A 84 -3.92 -4.50 -7.20
C GLU A 84 -2.74 -5.44 -7.26
N LEU A 85 -3.02 -6.74 -7.23
CA LEU A 85 -2.01 -7.76 -7.41
C LEU A 85 -1.77 -7.98 -8.90
N PRO A 86 -0.55 -7.80 -9.40
CA PRO A 86 -0.22 -8.04 -10.81
C PRO A 86 -0.11 -9.54 -11.12
N GLN A 87 0.09 -10.36 -10.10
CA GLN A 87 0.33 -11.81 -10.22
C GLN A 87 -0.48 -12.57 -9.18
N PRO A 88 -0.74 -13.87 -9.38
CA PRO A 88 -1.35 -14.71 -8.37
C PRO A 88 -0.52 -14.68 -7.08
N ALA A 89 -1.20 -14.53 -5.96
CA ALA A 89 -0.57 -14.54 -4.64
C ALA A 89 -1.33 -15.43 -3.68
N ARG A 90 -0.70 -15.84 -2.59
CA ARG A 90 -1.33 -16.58 -1.51
C ARG A 90 -1.07 -15.89 -0.18
N ASN A 91 -2.14 -15.70 0.61
CA ASN A 91 -2.06 -15.10 1.94
C ASN A 91 -1.49 -13.66 1.91
N MET A 92 -2.23 -12.73 1.35
CA MET A 92 -1.83 -11.32 1.31
C MET A 92 -2.14 -10.62 2.62
N SER A 93 -1.20 -9.80 3.09
CA SER A 93 -1.41 -8.84 4.19
C SER A 93 -1.13 -7.44 3.71
N LEU A 94 -2.00 -6.49 4.06
CA LEU A 94 -1.82 -5.05 3.83
C LEU A 94 -1.89 -4.36 5.19
N ALA A 95 -0.95 -3.47 5.48
CA ALA A 95 -1.02 -2.56 6.61
C ALA A 95 -0.87 -1.12 6.12
N VAL A 96 -1.74 -0.25 6.58
CA VAL A 96 -1.71 1.20 6.28
C VAL A 96 -1.53 1.94 7.60
N ASP A 97 -0.38 2.59 7.73
CA ASP A 97 -0.09 3.49 8.83
C ASP A 97 -0.42 4.92 8.39
N TYR A 98 -1.33 5.56 9.11
CA TYR A 98 -1.78 6.93 8.87
C TYR A 98 -1.63 7.83 10.12
N THR A 99 -0.71 7.44 11.03
CA THR A 99 -0.51 8.09 12.34
C THR A 99 -0.27 9.59 12.23
N ASN A 100 0.60 10.02 11.31
CA ASN A 100 0.99 11.43 11.16
C ASN A 100 0.29 12.08 9.95
N THR A 101 -1.00 11.88 9.84
CA THR A 101 -1.83 12.42 8.76
C THR A 101 -3.07 13.12 9.33
N SER A 102 -3.75 13.90 8.49
CA SER A 102 -5.05 14.50 8.79
C SER A 102 -6.23 13.54 8.55
N ILE A 103 -5.97 12.25 8.43
CA ILE A 103 -7.02 11.25 8.23
C ILE A 103 -7.70 10.94 9.57
N ALA A 104 -9.01 11.18 9.62
CA ALA A 104 -9.83 10.87 10.79
C ALA A 104 -10.30 9.42 10.80
N ASP A 105 -10.84 8.94 9.68
CA ASP A 105 -11.31 7.55 9.53
C ASP A 105 -10.83 6.96 8.21
N ILE A 106 -10.54 5.67 8.23
CA ILE A 106 -10.10 4.92 7.06
C ILE A 106 -10.93 3.65 6.90
N ARG A 107 -11.33 3.36 5.69
CA ARG A 107 -12.09 2.16 5.34
C ARG A 107 -11.38 1.38 4.27
N VAL A 108 -11.48 0.08 4.34
CA VAL A 108 -10.96 -0.83 3.32
C VAL A 108 -12.11 -1.64 2.78
N SER A 109 -12.21 -1.69 1.46
CA SER A 109 -13.15 -2.56 0.75
C SER A 109 -12.38 -3.50 -0.17
N ASP A 110 -12.80 -4.74 -0.19
CA ASP A 110 -12.27 -5.75 -1.09
C ASP A 110 -12.85 -5.52 -2.49
N THR A 111 -11.97 -5.47 -3.49
CA THR A 111 -12.38 -5.47 -4.90
C THR A 111 -12.44 -6.89 -5.46
N VAL A 112 -12.53 -7.88 -4.56
CA VAL A 112 -12.34 -9.29 -4.90
C VAL A 112 -13.43 -10.15 -4.35
N ALA A 113 -13.88 -11.09 -5.21
CA ALA A 113 -14.55 -12.29 -4.75
C ALA A 113 -13.50 -13.25 -4.15
N THR A 114 -13.21 -13.13 -2.87
CA THR A 114 -12.52 -14.18 -2.13
C THR A 114 -13.54 -15.15 -1.57
N PHE A 115 -13.20 -16.43 -1.54
CA PHE A 115 -14.04 -17.45 -0.89
C PHE A 115 -14.12 -17.27 0.64
N GLN A 116 -13.26 -16.43 1.20
CA GLN A 116 -13.22 -16.11 2.62
C GLN A 116 -13.15 -14.59 2.81
N PRO A 117 -13.95 -14.02 3.70
CA PRO A 117 -13.88 -12.60 4.00
C PRO A 117 -12.51 -12.24 4.58
N SER A 118 -11.99 -11.10 4.17
CA SER A 118 -10.74 -10.57 4.69
C SER A 118 -10.92 -10.17 6.16
N GLN A 119 -9.90 -10.43 6.97
CA GLN A 119 -9.88 -10.02 8.37
C GLN A 119 -9.32 -8.61 8.48
N LEU A 120 -10.11 -7.69 8.99
CA LEU A 120 -9.75 -6.30 9.23
C LEU A 120 -9.45 -6.11 10.73
N VAL A 121 -8.29 -5.54 11.03
CA VAL A 121 -7.85 -5.19 12.38
C VAL A 121 -7.47 -3.72 12.40
N ARG A 122 -7.99 -2.97 13.38
CA ARG A 122 -7.64 -1.58 13.64
C ARG A 122 -6.88 -1.46 14.94
N THR A 123 -5.95 -0.52 15.00
CA THR A 123 -5.33 -0.13 16.25
C THR A 123 -6.42 0.44 17.18
N PRO A 124 -6.43 0.08 18.48
CA PRO A 124 -7.33 0.69 19.45
C PRO A 124 -7.18 2.20 19.50
N GLU A 125 -8.27 2.93 19.77
CA GLU A 125 -8.26 4.41 19.86
C GLU A 125 -7.27 4.95 20.89
N ALA A 126 -7.04 4.20 21.97
CA ALA A 126 -6.09 4.58 23.03
C ALA A 126 -4.61 4.41 22.60
N ALA A 127 -4.32 3.82 21.45
CA ALA A 127 -2.95 3.65 20.98
C ALA A 127 -2.43 4.91 20.30
N VAL A 128 -1.14 5.19 20.48
CA VAL A 128 -0.47 6.35 19.88
C VAL A 128 -0.44 6.26 18.35
N GLY A 129 -0.44 5.05 17.79
CA GLY A 129 -0.38 4.83 16.35
C GLY A 129 -1.77 4.57 15.74
N LYS A 130 -2.00 5.09 14.54
CA LYS A 130 -3.20 4.85 13.75
C LYS A 130 -2.85 3.89 12.60
N VAL A 131 -3.11 2.59 12.79
CA VAL A 131 -2.82 1.56 11.79
C VAL A 131 -4.05 0.71 11.50
N ILE A 132 -4.34 0.47 10.25
CA ILE A 132 -5.31 -0.52 9.81
C ILE A 132 -4.60 -1.66 9.10
N SER A 133 -4.91 -2.88 9.45
CA SER A 133 -4.33 -4.09 8.87
C SER A 133 -5.43 -4.98 8.29
N LEU A 134 -5.17 -5.51 7.11
CA LEU A 134 -6.04 -6.41 6.40
C LEU A 134 -5.29 -7.70 6.08
N ASN A 135 -5.93 -8.84 6.32
CA ASN A 135 -5.37 -10.16 6.02
C ASN A 135 -6.36 -10.93 5.15
N ALA A 136 -5.95 -11.23 3.93
CA ALA A 136 -6.67 -12.10 3.02
C ALA A 136 -5.99 -13.46 2.96
N ARG A 137 -6.74 -14.53 3.29
CA ARG A 137 -6.25 -15.90 3.32
C ARG A 137 -6.58 -16.63 2.01
N GLY A 138 -5.74 -17.59 1.65
CA GLY A 138 -5.94 -18.42 0.48
C GLY A 138 -5.34 -17.81 -0.79
N TRP A 139 -5.75 -18.32 -1.93
CA TRP A 139 -5.31 -17.85 -3.24
C TRP A 139 -6.06 -16.60 -3.67
N LEU A 140 -5.31 -15.64 -4.18
CA LEU A 140 -5.77 -14.39 -4.75
C LEU A 140 -5.36 -14.34 -6.22
N LEU A 141 -6.31 -14.06 -7.09
CA LEU A 141 -6.08 -13.99 -8.53
C LEU A 141 -5.46 -12.63 -8.93
N PRO A 142 -4.82 -12.53 -10.10
CA PRO A 142 -4.38 -11.25 -10.64
C PRO A 142 -5.54 -10.26 -10.75
N LYS A 143 -5.26 -8.97 -10.61
CA LYS A 143 -6.24 -7.87 -10.55
C LYS A 143 -7.17 -7.89 -9.35
N THR A 144 -6.91 -8.79 -8.43
CA THR A 144 -7.47 -8.79 -7.10
C THR A 144 -6.84 -7.68 -6.30
N GLY A 145 -7.61 -6.97 -5.49
CA GLY A 145 -7.01 -5.90 -4.71
C GLY A 145 -7.91 -5.31 -3.65
N PHE A 146 -7.50 -4.19 -3.12
CA PHE A 146 -8.17 -3.48 -2.06
C PHE A 146 -8.28 -2.01 -2.43
N ALA A 147 -9.44 -1.42 -2.14
CA ALA A 147 -9.63 0.02 -2.14
C ALA A 147 -9.55 0.52 -0.70
N VAL A 148 -8.64 1.43 -0.46
CA VAL A 148 -8.55 2.16 0.81
C VAL A 148 -9.14 3.54 0.58
N THR A 149 -10.15 3.90 1.37
CA THR A 149 -10.80 5.21 1.34
C THR A 149 -10.71 5.85 2.71
N TRP A 150 -10.71 7.17 2.78
CA TRP A 150 -10.61 7.89 4.05
C TRP A 150 -11.44 9.16 4.07
N THR A 151 -11.70 9.64 5.30
CA THR A 151 -12.29 10.93 5.61
C THR A 151 -11.26 11.75 6.37
N LEU A 152 -11.13 13.03 6.04
CA LEU A 152 -10.22 13.95 6.74
C LEU A 152 -10.88 14.50 8.01
N GLU A 153 -10.05 14.90 8.98
CA GLU A 153 -10.52 15.57 10.21
C GLU A 153 -11.34 16.83 9.92
N SER A 154 -10.95 17.59 8.90
CA SER A 154 -11.67 18.79 8.45
C SER A 154 -13.05 18.54 7.83
N GLU A 155 -13.38 17.30 7.52
CA GLU A 155 -14.65 16.88 6.89
C GLU A 155 -15.63 16.30 7.89
N LEU A 156 -15.19 16.09 9.13
CA LEU A 156 -16.09 15.65 10.19
C LEU A 156 -17.09 16.75 10.55
N PRO A 157 -18.36 16.41 10.84
CA PRO A 157 -19.32 17.36 11.41
C PRO A 157 -18.76 18.01 12.68
N HIS A 158 -18.94 19.32 12.84
CA HIS A 158 -18.46 20.08 14.01
C HIS A 158 -18.91 19.50 15.36
N ASP A 159 -20.07 18.84 15.40
CA ASP A 159 -20.60 18.23 16.63
C ASP A 159 -19.82 16.98 17.10
N ALA A 160 -19.02 16.37 16.23
CA ALA A 160 -18.17 15.22 16.59
C ALA A 160 -16.89 15.66 17.31
N GLN A 161 -16.39 16.88 17.05
CA GLN A 161 -15.17 17.40 17.65
C GLN A 161 -15.29 17.73 19.14
N HIS A 162 -16.52 17.93 19.67
CA HIS A 162 -16.76 18.23 21.10
C HIS A 162 -16.99 16.99 21.97
N ARG A 163 -17.13 15.80 21.39
CA ARG A 163 -17.30 14.56 22.17
C ARG A 163 -15.99 13.90 22.60
N GLU A 164 -14.86 14.26 21.99
CA GLU A 164 -13.54 13.75 22.37
C GLU A 164 -12.84 14.59 23.48
N ALA A 165 -13.41 15.75 23.84
CA ALA A 165 -12.82 16.66 24.82
C ALA A 165 -13.53 16.66 26.20
N ALA A 166 -14.40 15.66 26.47
CA ALA A 166 -15.14 15.58 27.74
C ALA A 166 -14.80 14.35 28.57
#